data_bbc808210dada71bc1c5deed1e8a6422
#
_entry.id   bbc808210dada71bc1c5deed1e8a6422
#
_cell.length_a   1.000
_cell.length_b   1.000
_cell.length_c   1.000
_cell.angle_alpha   90.00
_cell.angle_beta   90.00
_cell.angle_gamma   90.00
#
_symmetry.space_group_name_H-M   'P 1'
#
loop_
_entity.id
_entity.type
_entity.pdbx_description
1 polymer ?
#
loop_
_entity_poly.entity_id
_entity_poly.type
_entity_poly.pdbx_seq_one_letter_code
_entity_poly.pdbx_strand_id
1 'polypeptide(L)' 'MSHDKEINDLLMLRRYFTAMKFGVDDMHNIACAKTAVDYIDKAVAAYQAEDVNEHGDG' A
#
# COMPACT_ATOMS: atom_id res chain seq x y z
N MET A 1 -10.34 3.53 -16.76
CA MET A 1 -9.29 4.48 -16.40
C MET A 1 -8.31 3.87 -15.44
N SER A 2 -7.07 4.26 -15.52
CA SER A 2 -6.06 3.67 -14.66
C SER A 2 -6.03 4.39 -13.32
N HIS A 3 -5.54 3.69 -12.30
CA HIS A 3 -5.37 4.23 -10.97
C HIS A 3 -3.89 4.49 -10.67
N ASP A 4 -3.14 4.89 -11.68
CA ASP A 4 -1.68 5.05 -11.54
C ASP A 4 -1.31 6.03 -10.44
N LYS A 5 -2.02 7.15 -10.34
CA LYS A 5 -1.73 8.15 -9.32
C LYS A 5 -1.98 7.58 -7.92
N GLU A 6 -3.12 6.92 -7.75
CA GLU A 6 -3.47 6.33 -6.46
C GLU A 6 -2.49 5.25 -6.06
N ILE A 7 -2.10 4.40 -7.01
CA ILE A 7 -1.13 3.34 -6.75
C ILE A 7 0.21 3.95 -6.38
N ASN A 8 0.67 4.96 -7.10
CA ASN A 8 1.94 5.62 -6.80
C ASN A 8 1.92 6.25 -5.42
N ASP A 9 0.83 6.92 -5.06
CA ASP A 9 0.70 7.54 -3.74
C ASP A 9 0.75 6.47 -2.64
N LEU A 10 0.08 5.36 -2.85
CA LEU A 10 0.08 4.26 -1.87
C LEU A 10 1.46 3.63 -1.74
N LEU A 11 2.17 3.46 -2.85
CA LEU A 11 3.52 2.91 -2.81
C LEU A 11 4.50 3.86 -2.11
N MET A 12 4.31 5.17 -2.25
CA MET A 12 5.10 6.14 -1.51
C MET A 12 4.86 6.02 -0.01
N LEU A 13 3.61 5.88 0.40
CA LEU A 13 3.27 5.66 1.81
C LEU A 13 3.88 4.37 2.31
N ARG A 14 3.83 3.33 1.50
CA ARG A 14 4.43 2.05 1.88
C ARG A 14 5.91 2.19 2.14
N ARG A 15 6.63 2.90 1.28
CA ARG A 15 8.06 3.16 1.48
C ARG A 15 8.31 3.92 2.77
N TYR A 16 7.45 4.90 3.06
CA TYR A 16 7.58 5.68 4.29
C TYR A 16 7.48 4.78 5.51
N PHE A 17 6.47 3.93 5.56
CA PHE A 17 6.28 3.04 6.70
C PHE A 17 7.36 1.98 6.82
N THR A 18 7.83 1.44 5.70
CA THR A 18 8.88 0.41 5.74
C THR A 18 10.25 1.00 6.08
N ALA A 19 10.46 2.28 5.81
CA ALA A 19 11.71 2.96 6.13
C ALA A 19 11.76 3.47 7.56
N MET A 20 10.64 3.49 8.28
CA MET A 20 10.60 3.94 9.65
C MET A 20 11.46 3.05 10.54
N LYS A 21 12.17 3.70 11.46
CA LYS A 21 12.95 2.99 12.46
C LYS A 21 12.26 3.15 13.81
N PHE A 22 12.11 2.03 14.51
CA PHE A 22 11.44 2.01 15.80
C PHE A 22 12.40 1.51 16.86
N GLY A 23 12.24 2.03 18.08
CA GLY A 23 12.98 1.51 19.22
C GLY A 23 12.42 0.17 19.66
N VAL A 24 13.15 -0.52 20.51
CA VAL A 24 12.73 -1.84 20.99
C VAL A 24 11.44 -1.77 21.79
N ASP A 25 11.13 -0.59 22.36
CA ASP A 25 9.94 -0.42 23.18
C ASP A 25 8.72 0.06 22.38
N ASP A 26 8.87 0.19 21.06
CA ASP A 26 7.81 0.72 20.20
C ASP A 26 6.99 -0.36 19.52
N MET A 27 6.70 -1.44 20.22
CA MET A 27 5.99 -2.57 19.65
C MET A 27 4.62 -2.18 19.10
N HIS A 28 3.93 -1.26 19.79
CA HIS A 28 2.64 -0.80 19.31
C HIS A 28 2.78 -0.09 17.95
N ASN A 29 3.78 0.77 17.84
CA ASN A 29 4.00 1.51 16.60
C ASN A 29 4.46 0.60 15.47
N ILE A 30 5.28 -0.41 15.80
CA ILE A 30 5.69 -1.41 14.81
C ILE A 30 4.48 -2.15 14.28
N ALA A 31 3.57 -2.58 15.17
CA ALA A 31 2.36 -3.28 14.77
C ALA A 31 1.48 -2.41 13.89
N CYS A 32 1.33 -1.12 14.24
CA CYS A 32 0.55 -0.19 13.45
C CYS A 32 1.14 0.01 12.05
N ALA A 33 2.46 0.11 11.97
CA ALA A 33 3.12 0.28 10.68
C ALA A 33 2.94 -0.96 9.79
N LYS A 34 3.04 -2.15 10.37
CA LYS A 34 2.80 -3.39 9.63
C LYS A 34 1.38 -3.47 9.13
N THR A 35 0.42 -3.10 9.96
CA THR A 35 -0.99 -3.08 9.57
C THR A 35 -1.22 -2.10 8.44
N ALA A 36 -0.60 -0.92 8.50
CA ALA A 36 -0.71 0.08 7.45
C ALA A 36 -0.17 -0.46 6.12
N VAL A 37 0.99 -1.12 6.15
CA VAL A 37 1.56 -1.72 4.94
C VAL A 37 0.64 -2.79 4.36
N ASP A 38 0.04 -3.62 5.22
CA ASP A 38 -0.89 -4.65 4.75
C ASP A 38 -2.10 -4.03 4.04
N TYR A 39 -2.66 -2.97 4.63
CA TYR A 39 -3.80 -2.27 3.99
C TYR A 39 -3.39 -1.63 2.68
N ILE A 40 -2.20 -1.04 2.63
CA ILE A 40 -1.70 -0.45 1.40
C ILE A 40 -1.56 -1.51 0.31
N ASP A 41 -0.99 -2.66 0.65
CA ASP A 41 -0.82 -3.74 -0.31
C ASP A 41 -2.17 -4.23 -0.84
N LYS A 42 -3.17 -4.35 0.03
CA LYS A 42 -4.51 -4.73 -0.39
C LYS A 42 -5.13 -3.70 -1.30
N ALA A 43 -4.97 -2.41 -0.97
CA ALA A 43 -5.53 -1.34 -1.79
C ALA A 43 -4.86 -1.30 -3.16
N VAL A 44 -3.54 -1.45 -3.21
CA VAL A 44 -2.82 -1.49 -4.49
C VAL A 44 -3.31 -2.67 -5.33
N ALA A 45 -3.45 -3.84 -4.73
CA ALA A 45 -3.93 -5.02 -5.46
C ALA A 45 -5.34 -4.81 -5.99
N ALA A 46 -6.20 -4.15 -5.21
CA ALA A 46 -7.57 -3.87 -5.64
C ALA A 46 -7.59 -2.92 -6.83
N TYR A 47 -6.79 -1.86 -6.79
CA TYR A 47 -6.72 -0.93 -7.93
C TYR A 47 -6.16 -1.61 -9.17
N GLN A 48 -5.13 -2.44 -9.00
CA GLN A 48 -4.56 -3.16 -10.13
C GLN A 48 -5.56 -4.14 -10.75
N ALA A 49 -6.36 -4.79 -9.92
CA ALA A 49 -7.40 -5.69 -10.40
C ALA A 49 -8.48 -4.93 -11.19
N GLU A 50 -8.86 -3.74 -10.74
CA GLU A 50 -9.81 -2.91 -11.47
C GLU A 50 -9.25 -2.49 -12.82
N ASP A 51 -7.99 -2.08 -12.85
CA ASP A 51 -7.35 -1.67 -14.10
C ASP A 51 -7.27 -2.81 -15.09
N VAL A 52 -6.94 -4.00 -14.62
CA VAL A 52 -6.91 -5.19 -15.48
C VAL A 52 -8.30 -5.50 -16.02
N ASN A 53 -9.34 -5.41 -15.19
CA ASN A 53 -10.71 -5.67 -15.63
C ASN A 53 -11.16 -4.68 -16.69
N GLU A 54 -10.78 -3.42 -16.57
CA GLU A 54 -11.11 -2.43 -17.58
C GLU A 54 -10.49 -2.75 -18.93
N HIS A 55 -9.27 -3.30 -18.93
CA HIS A 55 -8.58 -3.67 -20.16
C HIS A 55 -8.94 -5.05 -20.64
N GLY A 56 -9.34 -5.91 -19.71
CA GLY A 56 -9.53 -7.32 -20.00
C GLY A 56 -10.73 -7.62 -20.89
N ASP A 57 -11.65 -6.68 -20.99
CA ASP A 57 -12.84 -6.88 -21.78
C ASP A 57 -12.64 -6.63 -23.26
N GLY A 58 -11.49 -6.20 -23.58
CA GLY A 58 -11.17 -5.94 -24.97
C GLY A 58 -11.50 -7.09 -25.88
#